data_3ac7a6ff5cf833a1258d3944d9ca5e82
#
_entry.id   3ac7a6ff5cf833a1258d3944d9ca5e82
#
_cell.length_a   1.000
_cell.length_b   1.000
_cell.length_c   1.000
_cell.angle_alpha   90.00
_cell.angle_beta   90.00
_cell.angle_gamma   90.00
#
_symmetry.space_group_name_H-M   'P 1'
#
loop_
_entity.id
_entity.type
_entity.pdbx_description
1 polymer ?
#
loop_
_entity_poly.entity_id
_entity_poly.type
_entity_poly.pdbx_seq_one_letter_code
_entity_poly.pdbx_strand_id
1 'polypeptide(L)'
;MKALISRGNKPTKGKYALMLFVAIVFFVGVVISDGNVAKAESESEKTIMEELRSNTEGAINILDLDVFEDFLASLDTDQQSLLPFSDLKQFIKDLTEGKIDNFFESFMSIILKSIGKYFVGFLPSLITILTVSMLKSMLSGMTSPFLKTGTNEIVHIVCYGVIVVVLASSVVSIVSTTLSTIKNISAFAEGVFPVLLTLLASLGATTGVATYQPMMAVLGGGVISIISKVILPAFIACVVFSMVGNLSKNVKLTKMSKMFKSVSSWLIGIVFGSYGTFLTAGGISGGVMDRVGYNAAKFALSSYVPILGGYLSDGFDLISASLLIVKNAFGYTAVIVLGAVVVFPLLRIVAFIFSVRLCSAIAEPMGDERVSNMLSSVADNCGLLISALAGVAFMFFILIMLIVGVVSFV
;
A
#
# COMPACT_ATOMS: atom_id res chain seq x y z
N MET A 1 43.45 -11.52 -6.25
CA MET A 1 42.24 -11.89 -6.94
C MET A 1 41.12 -12.42 -6.00
N LYS A 2 41.26 -12.41 -4.65
CA LYS A 2 40.25 -12.81 -3.66
C LYS A 2 39.56 -11.65 -2.90
N ALA A 3 39.89 -10.37 -3.23
CA ALA A 3 39.37 -9.18 -2.51
C ALA A 3 38.28 -8.41 -3.28
N LEU A 4 37.83 -8.86 -4.46
CA LEU A 4 36.86 -8.18 -5.34
C LEU A 4 35.47 -8.81 -5.34
N ILE A 5 35.23 -9.91 -4.60
CA ILE A 5 33.93 -10.64 -4.61
C ILE A 5 33.06 -10.37 -3.37
N SER A 6 33.49 -9.51 -2.42
CA SER A 6 32.81 -9.30 -1.13
C SER A 6 32.07 -7.96 -0.98
N ARG A 7 31.59 -7.33 -2.06
CA ARG A 7 30.62 -6.23 -1.95
C ARG A 7 29.34 -6.56 -2.71
N GLY A 8 28.74 -7.71 -2.39
CA GLY A 8 27.35 -7.99 -2.71
C GLY A 8 26.46 -6.99 -1.98
N ASN A 9 25.94 -6.03 -2.72
CA ASN A 9 24.95 -5.06 -2.29
C ASN A 9 23.73 -5.80 -1.75
N LYS A 10 23.60 -5.98 -0.42
CA LYS A 10 22.38 -6.55 0.19
C LYS A 10 21.22 -5.66 -0.22
N PRO A 11 20.24 -6.16 -0.98
CA PRO A 11 19.13 -5.34 -1.43
C PRO A 11 18.43 -4.73 -0.22
N THR A 12 18.21 -3.42 -0.25
CA THR A 12 17.55 -2.69 0.83
C THR A 12 16.14 -3.25 1.08
N LYS A 13 15.73 -3.38 2.34
CA LYS A 13 14.41 -3.92 2.75
C LYS A 13 13.24 -3.28 2.00
N GLY A 14 13.35 -2.02 1.56
CA GLY A 14 12.36 -1.34 0.74
C GLY A 14 12.18 -1.93 -0.66
N LYS A 15 13.22 -2.52 -1.28
CA LYS A 15 13.08 -3.22 -2.57
C LYS A 15 12.24 -4.49 -2.43
N TYR A 16 12.41 -5.23 -1.32
CA TYR A 16 11.60 -6.41 -1.04
C TYR A 16 10.16 -6.05 -0.74
N ALA A 17 9.89 -4.96 0.02
CA ALA A 17 8.54 -4.49 0.29
C ALA A 17 7.79 -4.08 -0.99
N LEU A 18 8.45 -3.33 -1.88
CA LEU A 18 7.89 -2.97 -3.18
C LEU A 18 7.68 -4.21 -4.07
N MET A 19 8.65 -5.11 -4.13
CA MET A 19 8.57 -6.34 -4.93
C MET A 19 7.47 -7.27 -4.40
N LEU A 20 7.31 -7.37 -3.09
CA LEU A 20 6.24 -8.12 -2.44
C LEU A 20 4.88 -7.51 -2.73
N PHE A 21 4.74 -6.18 -2.66
CA PHE A 21 3.49 -5.47 -2.98
C PHE A 21 3.09 -5.66 -4.46
N VAL A 22 4.03 -5.50 -5.39
CA VAL A 22 3.80 -5.75 -6.83
C VAL A 22 3.44 -7.22 -7.08
N ALA A 23 4.10 -8.16 -6.41
CA ALA A 23 3.79 -9.59 -6.52
C ALA A 23 2.38 -9.90 -6.00
N ILE A 24 1.91 -9.22 -4.95
CA ILE A 24 0.57 -9.38 -4.40
C ILE A 24 -0.49 -8.84 -5.36
N VAL A 25 -0.28 -7.64 -5.92
CA VAL A 25 -1.19 -7.06 -6.93
C VAL A 25 -1.26 -7.98 -8.17
N PHE A 26 -0.12 -8.55 -8.58
CA PHE A 26 -0.05 -9.53 -9.66
C PHE A 26 -0.79 -10.83 -9.31
N PHE A 27 -0.61 -11.36 -8.10
CA PHE A 27 -1.27 -12.60 -7.64
C PHE A 27 -2.80 -12.42 -7.55
N VAL A 28 -3.27 -11.25 -7.09
CA VAL A 28 -4.70 -10.91 -7.08
C VAL A 28 -5.26 -10.86 -8.50
N GLY A 29 -4.54 -10.26 -9.45
CA GLY A 29 -4.92 -10.24 -10.86
C GLY A 29 -5.05 -11.64 -11.47
N VAL A 30 -4.13 -12.56 -11.10
CA VAL A 30 -4.18 -13.97 -11.54
C VAL A 30 -5.35 -14.72 -10.91
N VAL A 31 -5.59 -14.55 -9.61
CA VAL A 31 -6.71 -15.21 -8.90
C VAL A 31 -8.08 -14.77 -9.44
N ILE A 32 -8.20 -13.48 -9.82
CA ILE A 32 -9.43 -12.96 -10.44
C ILE A 32 -9.60 -13.52 -11.86
N SER A 33 -8.50 -13.72 -12.60
CA SER A 33 -8.53 -14.24 -13.98
C SER A 33 -8.94 -15.72 -14.08
N ASP A 34 -8.75 -16.52 -13.04
CA ASP A 34 -9.08 -17.95 -13.02
C ASP A 34 -10.52 -18.29 -12.57
N GLY A 35 -11.36 -17.27 -12.33
CA GLY A 35 -12.77 -17.43 -11.96
C GLY A 35 -13.64 -17.97 -13.12
N ASN A 36 -13.43 -19.21 -13.54
CA ASN A 36 -14.33 -19.90 -14.47
C ASN A 36 -15.66 -20.22 -13.78
N VAL A 37 -16.69 -19.46 -14.10
CA VAL A 37 -18.07 -19.81 -13.78
C VAL A 37 -18.43 -21.05 -14.58
N ALA A 38 -18.74 -22.15 -13.87
CA ALA A 38 -19.20 -23.38 -14.49
C ALA A 38 -20.47 -23.10 -15.32
N LYS A 39 -20.49 -23.55 -16.60
CA LYS A 39 -21.67 -23.49 -17.44
C LYS A 39 -22.71 -24.49 -16.95
N ALA A 40 -23.88 -24.03 -16.58
CA ALA A 40 -25.00 -24.87 -16.24
C ALA A 40 -25.49 -25.69 -17.45
N GLU A 41 -25.60 -27.00 -17.30
CA GLU A 41 -26.00 -27.92 -18.38
C GLU A 41 -27.45 -28.42 -18.27
N SER A 42 -28.13 -28.28 -17.13
CA SER A 42 -29.51 -28.78 -16.92
C SER A 42 -30.52 -27.65 -16.67
N GLU A 43 -31.82 -27.93 -16.97
CA GLU A 43 -32.93 -26.98 -16.76
C GLU A 43 -33.14 -26.64 -15.27
N SER A 44 -32.90 -27.59 -14.37
CA SER A 44 -32.97 -27.40 -12.92
C SER A 44 -31.83 -26.47 -12.43
N GLU A 45 -30.62 -26.58 -12.99
CA GLU A 45 -29.49 -25.74 -12.68
C GLU A 45 -29.72 -24.29 -13.14
N LYS A 46 -30.42 -24.08 -14.25
CA LYS A 46 -30.78 -22.73 -14.72
C LYS A 46 -31.71 -22.01 -13.76
N THR A 47 -32.71 -22.69 -13.23
CA THR A 47 -33.66 -22.11 -12.24
C THR A 47 -32.95 -21.73 -10.95
N ILE A 48 -32.06 -22.58 -10.43
CA ILE A 48 -31.27 -22.30 -9.24
C ILE A 48 -30.29 -21.12 -9.50
N MET A 49 -29.71 -21.06 -10.68
CA MET A 49 -28.80 -19.97 -11.07
C MET A 49 -29.53 -18.63 -11.18
N GLU A 50 -30.76 -18.60 -11.73
CA GLU A 50 -31.60 -17.40 -11.79
C GLU A 50 -32.01 -16.91 -10.40
N GLU A 51 -32.39 -17.83 -9.51
CA GLU A 51 -32.75 -17.50 -8.14
C GLU A 51 -31.55 -17.01 -7.34
N LEU A 52 -30.38 -17.64 -7.50
CA LEU A 52 -29.11 -17.21 -6.93
C LEU A 52 -28.74 -15.79 -7.40
N ARG A 53 -28.91 -15.51 -8.69
CA ARG A 53 -28.64 -14.18 -9.28
C ARG A 53 -29.59 -13.13 -8.72
N SER A 54 -30.89 -13.43 -8.64
CA SER A 54 -31.89 -12.51 -8.08
C SER A 54 -31.59 -12.18 -6.62
N ASN A 55 -31.26 -13.18 -5.81
CA ASN A 55 -30.89 -13.00 -4.39
C ASN A 55 -29.57 -12.20 -4.25
N THR A 56 -28.59 -12.43 -5.12
CA THR A 56 -27.32 -11.68 -5.17
C THR A 56 -27.56 -10.22 -5.50
N GLU A 57 -28.38 -9.91 -6.51
CA GLU A 57 -28.78 -8.54 -6.86
C GLU A 57 -29.54 -7.85 -5.72
N GLY A 58 -30.47 -8.56 -5.07
CA GLY A 58 -31.17 -8.07 -3.89
C GLY A 58 -30.21 -7.72 -2.75
N ALA A 59 -29.24 -8.58 -2.47
CA ALA A 59 -28.24 -8.35 -1.44
C ALA A 59 -27.33 -7.14 -1.76
N ILE A 60 -26.90 -6.96 -3.01
CA ILE A 60 -26.11 -5.79 -3.43
C ILE A 60 -26.87 -4.48 -3.23
N ASN A 61 -28.18 -4.47 -3.56
CA ASN A 61 -29.00 -3.27 -3.45
C ASN A 61 -29.26 -2.81 -2.00
N ILE A 62 -29.20 -3.74 -1.04
CA ILE A 62 -29.40 -3.46 0.40
C ILE A 62 -28.09 -2.98 1.07
N LEU A 63 -26.93 -3.17 0.42
CA LEU A 63 -25.65 -2.72 1.00
C LEU A 63 -25.64 -1.19 1.17
N ASP A 64 -25.31 -0.76 2.38
CA ASP A 64 -24.99 0.64 2.68
C ASP A 64 -23.54 0.91 2.24
N LEU A 65 -23.38 1.56 1.09
CA LEU A 65 -22.11 1.88 0.49
C LEU A 65 -21.80 3.39 0.54
N ASP A 66 -22.65 4.20 1.14
CA ASP A 66 -22.57 5.65 1.11
C ASP A 66 -21.19 6.16 1.57
N VAL A 67 -20.69 5.69 2.71
CA VAL A 67 -19.37 6.08 3.25
C VAL A 67 -18.24 5.66 2.30
N PHE A 68 -18.39 4.51 1.63
CA PHE A 68 -17.37 4.04 0.69
C PHE A 68 -17.43 4.80 -0.63
N GLU A 69 -18.61 5.15 -1.12
CA GLU A 69 -18.80 5.99 -2.32
C GLU A 69 -18.28 7.41 -2.08
N ASP A 70 -18.54 8.02 -0.93
CA ASP A 70 -17.97 9.30 -0.51
C ASP A 70 -16.43 9.26 -0.48
N PHE A 71 -15.88 8.17 0.04
CA PHE A 71 -14.42 7.96 0.02
C PHE A 71 -13.88 7.90 -1.42
N LEU A 72 -14.53 7.14 -2.32
CA LEU A 72 -14.12 7.03 -3.73
C LEU A 72 -14.16 8.39 -4.44
N ALA A 73 -15.18 9.21 -4.15
CA ALA A 73 -15.30 10.56 -4.69
C ALA A 73 -14.19 11.51 -4.17
N SER A 74 -13.62 11.24 -2.99
CA SER A 74 -12.54 12.03 -2.39
C SER A 74 -11.15 11.72 -2.95
N LEU A 75 -11.00 10.67 -3.77
CA LEU A 75 -9.73 10.26 -4.36
C LEU A 75 -9.23 11.26 -5.42
N ASP A 76 -7.91 11.39 -5.52
CA ASP A 76 -7.27 12.20 -6.57
C ASP A 76 -7.56 11.64 -7.97
N THR A 77 -7.56 12.51 -8.99
CA THR A 77 -7.80 12.14 -10.40
C THR A 77 -6.91 10.98 -10.88
N ASP A 78 -5.64 10.96 -10.45
CA ASP A 78 -4.73 9.86 -10.79
C ASP A 78 -5.22 8.53 -10.18
N GLN A 79 -5.67 8.53 -8.91
CA GLN A 79 -6.19 7.35 -8.22
C GLN A 79 -7.51 6.87 -8.82
N GLN A 80 -8.42 7.80 -9.14
CA GLN A 80 -9.67 7.49 -9.82
C GLN A 80 -9.45 6.84 -11.20
N SER A 81 -8.40 7.25 -11.92
CA SER A 81 -8.05 6.68 -13.24
C SER A 81 -7.65 5.21 -13.21
N LEU A 82 -7.27 4.67 -12.04
CA LEU A 82 -6.99 3.24 -11.85
C LEU A 82 -8.24 2.42 -11.52
N LEU A 83 -9.34 3.07 -11.14
CA LEU A 83 -10.57 2.36 -10.86
C LEU A 83 -11.20 1.89 -12.18
N PRO A 84 -11.52 0.60 -12.33
CA PRO A 84 -12.10 0.05 -13.56
C PRO A 84 -13.60 0.34 -13.70
N PHE A 85 -14.14 1.20 -12.83
CA PHE A 85 -15.58 1.45 -12.73
C PHE A 85 -15.87 2.94 -12.45
N SER A 86 -17.04 3.38 -12.89
CA SER A 86 -17.65 4.65 -12.50
C SER A 86 -18.82 4.46 -11.53
N ASP A 87 -19.45 3.28 -11.53
CA ASP A 87 -20.53 2.87 -10.64
C ASP A 87 -20.07 1.65 -9.84
N LEU A 88 -20.02 1.79 -8.51
CA LEU A 88 -19.54 0.77 -7.61
C LEU A 88 -20.48 -0.46 -7.56
N LYS A 89 -21.78 -0.23 -7.48
CA LYS A 89 -22.77 -1.31 -7.42
C LYS A 89 -22.78 -2.15 -8.69
N GLN A 90 -22.70 -1.46 -9.85
CA GLN A 90 -22.61 -2.14 -11.14
C GLN A 90 -21.31 -2.96 -11.24
N PHE A 91 -20.20 -2.44 -10.76
CA PHE A 91 -18.92 -3.16 -10.80
C PHE A 91 -18.93 -4.41 -9.90
N ILE A 92 -19.50 -4.31 -8.69
CA ILE A 92 -19.67 -5.48 -7.81
C ILE A 92 -20.54 -6.54 -8.52
N LYS A 93 -21.61 -6.12 -9.21
CA LYS A 93 -22.46 -7.02 -9.99
C LYS A 93 -21.69 -7.68 -11.14
N ASP A 94 -20.92 -6.92 -11.91
CA ASP A 94 -20.07 -7.45 -13.00
C ASP A 94 -19.03 -8.46 -12.49
N LEU A 95 -18.48 -8.21 -11.30
CA LEU A 95 -17.61 -9.16 -10.60
C LEU A 95 -18.31 -10.46 -10.23
N THR A 96 -19.56 -10.40 -9.76
CA THR A 96 -20.34 -11.60 -9.43
C THR A 96 -20.69 -12.43 -10.67
N GLU A 97 -20.75 -11.78 -11.84
CA GLU A 97 -21.01 -12.43 -13.14
C GLU A 97 -19.75 -12.86 -13.87
N GLY A 98 -18.55 -12.60 -13.31
CA GLY A 98 -17.26 -12.94 -13.95
C GLY A 98 -16.89 -12.09 -15.16
N LYS A 99 -17.52 -10.93 -15.34
CA LYS A 99 -17.31 -10.03 -16.47
C LYS A 99 -16.17 -9.04 -16.19
N ILE A 100 -14.93 -9.52 -16.19
CA ILE A 100 -13.76 -8.64 -16.02
C ILE A 100 -12.83 -8.84 -17.21
N ASP A 101 -13.01 -8.03 -18.25
CA ASP A 101 -12.14 -8.04 -19.42
C ASP A 101 -11.09 -6.92 -19.33
N ASN A 102 -9.82 -7.25 -19.63
CA ASN A 102 -8.71 -6.31 -19.88
C ASN A 102 -8.29 -5.35 -18.77
N PHE A 103 -8.71 -5.57 -17.51
CA PHE A 103 -8.32 -4.73 -16.37
C PHE A 103 -6.79 -4.64 -16.22
N PHE A 104 -6.10 -5.78 -16.32
CA PHE A 104 -4.65 -5.86 -16.07
C PHE A 104 -3.82 -5.08 -17.10
N GLU A 105 -4.18 -5.13 -18.38
CA GLU A 105 -3.47 -4.39 -19.44
C GLU A 105 -3.62 -2.87 -19.26
N SER A 106 -4.85 -2.41 -18.98
CA SER A 106 -5.15 -1.01 -18.72
C SER A 106 -4.40 -0.52 -17.47
N PHE A 107 -4.44 -1.28 -16.37
CA PHE A 107 -3.75 -0.99 -15.13
C PHE A 107 -2.22 -0.85 -15.34
N MET A 108 -1.59 -1.78 -16.06
CA MET A 108 -0.16 -1.75 -16.33
C MET A 108 0.24 -0.55 -17.20
N SER A 109 -0.57 -0.21 -18.21
CA SER A 109 -0.33 0.95 -19.08
C SER A 109 -0.36 2.28 -18.32
N ILE A 110 -1.32 2.43 -17.37
CA ILE A 110 -1.45 3.62 -16.52
C ILE A 110 -0.24 3.74 -15.59
N ILE A 111 0.20 2.64 -14.96
CA ILE A 111 1.39 2.63 -14.10
C ILE A 111 2.64 3.08 -14.85
N LEU A 112 2.89 2.54 -16.04
CA LEU A 112 4.07 2.90 -16.84
C LEU A 112 4.07 4.38 -17.24
N LYS A 113 2.92 4.92 -17.66
CA LYS A 113 2.76 6.35 -17.95
C LYS A 113 3.00 7.23 -16.71
N SER A 114 2.52 6.79 -15.55
CA SER A 114 2.62 7.54 -14.30
C SER A 114 4.05 7.61 -13.77
N ILE A 115 4.87 6.56 -13.95
CA ILE A 115 6.31 6.61 -13.62
C ILE A 115 7.00 7.73 -14.38
N GLY A 116 6.75 7.84 -15.70
CA GLY A 116 7.28 8.93 -16.53
C GLY A 116 6.84 10.31 -16.05
N LYS A 117 5.54 10.47 -15.77
CA LYS A 117 4.95 11.73 -15.26
C LYS A 117 5.62 12.19 -13.96
N TYR A 118 5.77 11.29 -12.98
CA TYR A 118 6.39 11.63 -11.69
C TYR A 118 7.88 11.92 -11.81
N PHE A 119 8.60 11.17 -12.65
CA PHE A 119 10.02 11.46 -12.91
C PHE A 119 10.21 12.85 -13.52
N VAL A 120 9.43 13.21 -14.55
CA VAL A 120 9.42 14.53 -15.17
C VAL A 120 9.08 15.61 -14.16
N GLY A 121 8.17 15.35 -13.22
CA GLY A 121 7.81 16.29 -12.14
C GLY A 121 8.98 16.65 -11.20
N PHE A 122 9.99 15.79 -11.05
CA PHE A 122 11.20 16.08 -10.27
C PHE A 122 12.31 16.71 -11.06
N LEU A 123 12.26 16.76 -12.42
CA LEU A 123 13.30 17.34 -13.27
C LEU A 123 13.71 18.77 -12.91
N PRO A 124 12.79 19.72 -12.59
CA PRO A 124 13.21 21.07 -12.23
C PRO A 124 14.11 21.10 -10.99
N SER A 125 13.79 20.30 -9.96
CA SER A 125 14.63 20.17 -8.76
C SER A 125 16.00 19.55 -9.09
N LEU A 126 16.03 18.53 -9.97
CA LEU A 126 17.25 17.88 -10.42
C LEU A 126 18.16 18.85 -11.16
N ILE A 127 17.60 19.58 -12.14
CA ILE A 127 18.34 20.56 -12.94
C ILE A 127 18.93 21.64 -12.02
N THR A 128 18.15 22.15 -11.07
CA THR A 128 18.64 23.16 -10.12
C THR A 128 19.80 22.63 -9.29
N ILE A 129 19.69 21.44 -8.72
CA ILE A 129 20.76 20.81 -7.92
C ILE A 129 22.03 20.64 -8.76
N LEU A 130 21.89 20.10 -9.97
CA LEU A 130 23.03 19.86 -10.87
C LEU A 130 23.67 21.16 -11.32
N THR A 131 22.88 22.18 -11.67
CA THR A 131 23.39 23.51 -12.07
C THR A 131 24.20 24.15 -10.94
N VAL A 132 23.68 24.13 -9.70
CA VAL A 132 24.40 24.68 -8.54
C VAL A 132 25.64 23.87 -8.22
N SER A 133 25.61 22.55 -8.34
CA SER A 133 26.78 21.68 -8.18
C SER A 133 27.87 21.98 -9.24
N MET A 134 27.43 22.17 -10.49
CA MET A 134 28.35 22.53 -11.59
C MET A 134 28.99 23.92 -11.37
N LEU A 135 28.20 24.94 -11.02
CA LEU A 135 28.69 26.26 -10.69
C LEU A 135 29.70 26.22 -9.55
N LYS A 136 29.42 25.47 -8.49
CA LYS A 136 30.37 25.27 -7.39
C LYS A 136 31.65 24.63 -7.84
N SER A 137 31.60 23.59 -8.68
CA SER A 137 32.80 22.92 -9.22
C SER A 137 33.64 23.87 -10.06
N MET A 138 33.01 24.66 -10.93
CA MET A 138 33.70 25.67 -11.75
C MET A 138 34.39 26.75 -10.88
N LEU A 139 33.66 27.30 -9.89
CA LEU A 139 34.19 28.29 -8.96
C LEU A 139 35.37 27.73 -8.15
N SER A 140 35.28 26.48 -7.69
CA SER A 140 36.37 25.79 -7.00
C SER A 140 37.61 25.59 -7.90
N GLY A 141 37.41 25.32 -9.18
CA GLY A 141 38.50 25.15 -10.15
C GLY A 141 39.19 26.46 -10.57
N MET A 142 38.45 27.58 -10.53
CA MET A 142 38.98 28.92 -10.87
C MET A 142 39.71 29.59 -9.72
N THR A 143 39.57 29.11 -8.48
CA THR A 143 40.30 29.69 -7.35
C THR A 143 41.79 29.33 -7.45
N SER A 144 42.56 30.30 -7.90
CA SER A 144 44.04 30.24 -7.97
C SER A 144 44.64 29.93 -6.59
N PRO A 145 45.86 29.30 -6.54
CA PRO A 145 46.53 28.97 -5.26
C PRO A 145 46.79 30.19 -4.36
N PHE A 146 46.51 31.39 -4.81
CA PHE A 146 46.65 32.65 -4.06
C PHE A 146 45.44 33.08 -3.25
N LEU A 147 44.24 32.50 -3.47
CA LEU A 147 43.05 32.83 -2.68
C LEU A 147 42.98 31.93 -1.43
N LYS A 148 42.96 32.56 -0.26
CA LYS A 148 42.94 31.92 1.06
C LYS A 148 41.88 30.82 1.14
N THR A 149 42.18 29.72 1.77
CA THR A 149 41.36 28.53 2.03
C THR A 149 39.93 28.84 2.51
N GLY A 150 39.69 30.04 3.11
CA GLY A 150 38.39 30.48 3.60
C GLY A 150 37.35 30.81 2.51
N THR A 151 37.76 31.31 1.34
CA THR A 151 36.82 31.69 0.27
C THR A 151 36.11 30.46 -0.35
N ASN A 152 36.84 29.38 -0.54
CA ASN A 152 36.33 28.12 -1.06
C ASN A 152 35.30 27.48 -0.10
N GLU A 153 35.51 27.64 1.20
CA GLU A 153 34.58 27.09 2.21
C GLU A 153 33.28 27.89 2.26
N ILE A 154 33.34 29.23 2.09
CA ILE A 154 32.14 30.09 2.01
C ILE A 154 31.31 29.74 0.76
N VAL A 155 31.93 29.65 -0.41
CA VAL A 155 31.27 29.25 -1.67
C VAL A 155 30.62 27.89 -1.51
N HIS A 156 31.32 26.94 -0.89
CA HIS A 156 30.76 25.63 -0.61
C HIS A 156 29.49 25.71 0.27
N ILE A 157 29.54 26.47 1.38
CA ILE A 157 28.39 26.57 2.31
C ILE A 157 27.19 27.20 1.61
N VAL A 158 27.40 28.26 0.81
CA VAL A 158 26.30 28.93 0.09
C VAL A 158 25.65 28.01 -0.95
N CYS A 159 26.46 27.41 -1.84
CA CYS A 159 25.94 26.48 -2.86
C CYS A 159 25.27 25.25 -2.22
N TYR A 160 25.88 24.68 -1.17
CA TYR A 160 25.32 23.58 -0.43
C TYR A 160 23.99 23.95 0.22
N GLY A 161 23.88 25.15 0.80
CA GLY A 161 22.64 25.67 1.39
C GLY A 161 21.49 25.74 0.38
N VAL A 162 21.75 26.23 -0.85
CA VAL A 162 20.75 26.23 -1.93
C VAL A 162 20.30 24.82 -2.28
N ILE A 163 21.23 23.87 -2.42
CA ILE A 163 20.90 22.46 -2.71
C ILE A 163 20.05 21.86 -1.58
N VAL A 164 20.41 22.14 -0.32
CA VAL A 164 19.63 21.66 0.85
C VAL A 164 18.21 22.20 0.83
N VAL A 165 18.00 23.49 0.51
CA VAL A 165 16.65 24.07 0.45
C VAL A 165 15.80 23.40 -0.64
N VAL A 166 16.35 23.21 -1.85
CA VAL A 166 15.66 22.56 -2.96
C VAL A 166 15.32 21.09 -2.61
N LEU A 167 16.29 20.37 -2.04
CA LEU A 167 16.09 18.98 -1.64
C LEU A 167 15.08 18.85 -0.49
N ALA A 168 15.13 19.76 0.51
CA ALA A 168 14.22 19.78 1.64
C ALA A 168 12.78 20.03 1.18
N SER A 169 12.53 20.94 0.24
CA SER A 169 11.21 21.20 -0.32
C SER A 169 10.62 19.94 -1.00
N SER A 170 11.45 19.22 -1.75
CA SER A 170 11.07 17.95 -2.37
C SER A 170 10.76 16.85 -1.34
N VAL A 171 11.57 16.76 -0.28
CA VAL A 171 11.33 15.81 0.83
C VAL A 171 10.03 16.13 1.58
N VAL A 172 9.76 17.41 1.86
CA VAL A 172 8.49 17.83 2.51
C VAL A 172 7.29 17.41 1.64
N SER A 173 7.38 17.60 0.31
CA SER A 173 6.34 17.15 -0.62
C SER A 173 6.09 15.64 -0.52
N ILE A 174 7.14 14.81 -0.47
CA ILE A 174 7.03 13.35 -0.34
C ILE A 174 6.45 12.94 1.02
N VAL A 175 6.87 13.58 2.10
CA VAL A 175 6.32 13.34 3.45
C VAL A 175 4.83 13.69 3.50
N SER A 176 4.44 14.83 2.94
CA SER A 176 3.03 15.24 2.84
C SER A 176 2.20 14.23 2.05
N THR A 177 2.71 13.77 0.89
CA THR A 177 2.06 12.70 0.12
C THR A 177 1.92 11.42 0.94
N THR A 178 2.94 11.01 1.68
CA THR A 178 2.88 9.81 2.54
C THR A 178 1.84 9.95 3.64
N LEU A 179 1.79 11.12 4.29
CA LEU A 179 0.80 11.41 5.34
C LEU A 179 -0.64 11.41 4.80
N SER A 180 -0.88 12.04 3.63
CA SER A 180 -2.21 12.03 3.00
C SER A 180 -2.62 10.63 2.61
N THR A 181 -1.72 9.83 2.05
CA THR A 181 -2.00 8.42 1.72
C THR A 181 -2.36 7.59 2.93
N ILE A 182 -1.65 7.77 4.06
CA ILE A 182 -1.98 7.07 5.31
C ILE A 182 -3.38 7.45 5.81
N LYS A 183 -3.76 8.72 5.69
CA LYS A 183 -5.13 9.17 6.01
C LYS A 183 -6.17 8.58 5.05
N ASN A 184 -5.87 8.53 3.76
CA ASN A 184 -6.74 7.91 2.77
C ASN A 184 -6.93 6.40 3.02
N ILE A 185 -5.87 5.68 3.44
CA ILE A 185 -6.00 4.28 3.87
C ILE A 185 -6.89 4.15 5.11
N SER A 186 -6.83 5.10 6.07
CA SER A 186 -7.72 5.09 7.23
C SER A 186 -9.18 5.30 6.84
N ALA A 187 -9.45 6.31 6.00
CA ALA A 187 -10.79 6.58 5.49
C ALA A 187 -11.34 5.42 4.63
N PHE A 188 -10.50 4.81 3.79
CA PHE A 188 -10.82 3.57 3.09
C PHE A 188 -11.28 2.47 4.05
N ALA A 189 -10.54 2.28 5.14
CA ALA A 189 -10.87 1.29 6.14
C ALA A 189 -12.24 1.56 6.80
N GLU A 190 -12.54 2.82 7.10
CA GLU A 190 -13.82 3.25 7.69
C GLU A 190 -15.01 2.98 6.75
N GLY A 191 -14.82 3.04 5.44
CA GLY A 191 -15.85 2.71 4.45
C GLY A 191 -16.01 1.20 4.20
N VAL A 192 -14.91 0.46 4.09
CA VAL A 192 -14.92 -0.95 3.65
C VAL A 192 -15.29 -1.92 4.77
N PHE A 193 -14.72 -1.72 5.94
CA PHE A 193 -14.83 -2.75 6.97
C PHE A 193 -16.22 -2.91 7.58
N PRO A 194 -17.00 -1.86 7.84
CA PRO A 194 -18.38 -2.07 8.32
C PRO A 194 -19.21 -2.93 7.36
N VAL A 195 -19.06 -2.72 6.06
CA VAL A 195 -19.76 -3.50 5.03
C VAL A 195 -19.31 -4.97 5.05
N LEU A 196 -17.99 -5.22 5.07
CA LEU A 196 -17.47 -6.59 5.16
C LEU A 196 -17.90 -7.33 6.43
N LEU A 197 -17.90 -6.64 7.57
CA LEU A 197 -18.32 -7.23 8.84
C LEU A 197 -19.83 -7.48 8.88
N THR A 198 -20.64 -6.61 8.29
CA THR A 198 -22.10 -6.82 8.18
C THR A 198 -22.40 -8.03 7.29
N LEU A 199 -21.72 -8.17 6.14
CA LEU A 199 -21.85 -9.34 5.29
C LEU A 199 -21.41 -10.62 6.01
N LEU A 200 -20.32 -10.55 6.78
CA LEU A 200 -19.83 -11.67 7.58
C LEU A 200 -20.84 -12.05 8.69
N ALA A 201 -21.41 -11.07 9.38
CA ALA A 201 -22.46 -11.28 10.38
C ALA A 201 -23.71 -11.91 9.78
N SER A 202 -24.13 -11.46 8.59
CA SER A 202 -25.29 -11.99 7.88
C SER A 202 -25.11 -13.45 7.45
N LEU A 203 -23.87 -13.90 7.27
CA LEU A 203 -23.52 -15.31 7.07
C LEU A 203 -23.47 -16.14 8.37
N GLY A 204 -23.80 -15.53 9.51
CA GLY A 204 -23.74 -16.19 10.83
C GLY A 204 -22.34 -16.33 11.42
N ALA A 205 -21.31 -15.73 10.80
CA ALA A 205 -19.93 -15.80 11.25
C ALA A 205 -19.65 -14.78 12.39
N THR A 206 -20.35 -14.93 13.50
CA THR A 206 -20.27 -14.01 14.66
C THR A 206 -18.92 -14.03 15.36
N THR A 207 -18.23 -15.16 15.39
CA THR A 207 -16.89 -15.31 15.95
C THR A 207 -15.86 -14.57 15.09
N GLY A 208 -16.00 -14.65 13.76
CA GLY A 208 -15.20 -13.88 12.81
C GLY A 208 -15.35 -12.38 13.03
N VAL A 209 -16.58 -11.88 13.15
CA VAL A 209 -16.85 -10.46 13.45
C VAL A 209 -16.18 -10.03 14.76
N ALA A 210 -16.37 -10.79 15.85
CA ALA A 210 -15.76 -10.51 17.14
C ALA A 210 -14.23 -10.53 17.11
N THR A 211 -13.64 -11.31 16.21
CA THR A 211 -12.18 -11.42 16.03
C THR A 211 -11.63 -10.28 15.16
N TYR A 212 -12.27 -9.96 14.04
CA TYR A 212 -11.73 -8.99 13.09
C TYR A 212 -11.98 -7.53 13.49
N GLN A 213 -13.06 -7.24 14.22
CA GLN A 213 -13.34 -5.88 14.70
C GLN A 213 -12.19 -5.27 15.54
N PRO A 214 -11.62 -5.93 16.59
CA PRO A 214 -10.49 -5.39 17.30
C PRO A 214 -9.21 -5.34 16.46
N MET A 215 -9.02 -6.27 15.50
CA MET A 215 -7.87 -6.24 14.60
C MET A 215 -7.86 -4.99 13.73
N MET A 216 -9.02 -4.58 13.25
CA MET A 216 -9.19 -3.35 12.48
C MET A 216 -8.91 -2.12 13.32
N ALA A 217 -9.41 -2.06 14.55
CA ALA A 217 -9.15 -0.96 15.47
C ALA A 217 -7.65 -0.81 15.78
N VAL A 218 -6.93 -1.92 15.96
CA VAL A 218 -5.48 -1.92 16.18
C VAL A 218 -4.74 -1.45 14.92
N LEU A 219 -5.15 -1.86 13.74
CA LEU A 219 -4.52 -1.44 12.49
C LEU A 219 -4.80 0.04 12.18
N GLY A 220 -6.07 0.44 12.15
CA GLY A 220 -6.49 1.80 11.83
C GLY A 220 -6.04 2.83 12.89
N GLY A 221 -6.21 2.52 14.17
CA GLY A 221 -5.81 3.42 15.25
C GLY A 221 -4.36 3.26 15.70
N GLY A 222 -3.92 2.03 16.00
CA GLY A 222 -2.63 1.73 16.59
C GLY A 222 -1.47 1.84 15.61
N VAL A 223 -1.47 0.99 14.57
CA VAL A 223 -0.36 0.90 13.61
C VAL A 223 -0.20 2.21 12.84
N ILE A 224 -1.30 2.78 12.33
CA ILE A 224 -1.28 4.07 11.63
C ILE A 224 -0.77 5.20 12.53
N SER A 225 -1.18 5.24 13.81
CA SER A 225 -0.68 6.23 14.77
C SER A 225 0.83 6.12 15.01
N ILE A 226 1.37 4.92 15.16
CA ILE A 226 2.81 4.70 15.34
C ILE A 226 3.57 5.20 14.11
N ILE A 227 3.08 4.89 12.91
CA ILE A 227 3.72 5.33 11.67
C ILE A 227 3.70 6.85 11.55
N SER A 228 2.56 7.48 11.77
CA SER A 228 2.39 8.92 11.60
C SER A 228 3.11 9.74 12.68
N LYS A 229 3.10 9.27 13.94
CA LYS A 229 3.60 10.04 15.10
C LYS A 229 5.05 9.68 15.48
N VAL A 230 5.56 8.52 15.05
CA VAL A 230 6.92 8.07 15.43
C VAL A 230 7.80 7.87 14.21
N ILE A 231 7.36 7.07 13.23
CA ILE A 231 8.21 6.69 12.09
C ILE A 231 8.43 7.87 11.14
N LEU A 232 7.39 8.65 10.82
CA LEU A 232 7.53 9.82 9.94
C LEU A 232 8.40 10.94 10.57
N PRO A 233 8.23 11.34 11.84
CA PRO A 233 9.16 12.28 12.47
C PRO A 233 10.60 11.74 12.55
N ALA A 234 10.78 10.46 12.85
CA ALA A 234 12.10 9.85 12.85
C ALA A 234 12.74 9.83 11.44
N PHE A 235 11.95 9.62 10.38
CA PHE A 235 12.42 9.79 9.00
C PHE A 235 12.89 11.22 8.72
N ILE A 236 12.10 12.23 9.12
CA ILE A 236 12.49 13.64 8.96
C ILE A 236 13.81 13.90 9.69
N ALA A 237 13.97 13.40 10.91
CA ALA A 237 15.22 13.50 11.64
C ALA A 237 16.40 12.84 10.90
N CYS A 238 16.19 11.64 10.32
CA CYS A 238 17.20 10.98 9.49
C CYS A 238 17.67 11.86 8.32
N VAL A 239 16.73 12.49 7.62
CA VAL A 239 17.03 13.37 6.48
C VAL A 239 17.76 14.61 6.93
N VAL A 240 17.29 15.29 7.98
CA VAL A 240 17.94 16.50 8.53
C VAL A 240 19.37 16.18 8.97
N PHE A 241 19.59 15.09 9.71
CA PHE A 241 20.95 14.68 10.11
C PHE A 241 21.84 14.30 8.92
N SER A 242 21.27 13.76 7.85
CA SER A 242 22.02 13.48 6.62
C SER A 242 22.43 14.76 5.90
N MET A 243 21.55 15.78 5.86
CA MET A 243 21.84 17.08 5.27
C MET A 243 22.90 17.84 6.09
N VAL A 244 22.69 17.98 7.39
CA VAL A 244 23.61 18.72 8.26
C VAL A 244 24.97 18.02 8.41
N GLY A 245 24.97 16.68 8.46
CA GLY A 245 26.18 15.88 8.64
C GLY A 245 27.17 15.92 7.47
N ASN A 246 26.73 16.39 6.29
CA ASN A 246 27.57 16.57 5.11
C ASN A 246 27.90 18.04 4.83
N LEU A 247 27.42 19.00 5.65
CA LEU A 247 27.67 20.44 5.48
C LEU A 247 29.13 20.79 5.75
N SER A 248 29.76 20.25 6.81
CA SER A 248 31.14 20.55 7.21
C SER A 248 31.91 19.28 7.51
N LYS A 249 33.24 19.31 7.25
CA LYS A 249 34.16 18.21 7.61
C LYS A 249 34.24 17.95 9.10
N ASN A 250 33.94 18.97 9.92
CA ASN A 250 34.07 18.93 11.37
C ASN A 250 32.81 18.38 12.05
N VAL A 251 31.64 18.40 11.40
CA VAL A 251 30.36 17.94 11.97
C VAL A 251 30.01 16.57 11.39
N LYS A 252 30.19 15.53 12.18
CA LYS A 252 29.94 14.13 11.78
C LYS A 252 28.62 13.58 12.35
N LEU A 253 27.48 13.99 11.79
CA LEU A 253 26.15 13.53 12.22
C LEU A 253 25.65 12.27 11.47
N THR A 254 26.45 11.72 10.58
CA THR A 254 26.10 10.52 9.77
C THR A 254 25.76 9.32 10.64
N LYS A 255 26.42 9.16 11.82
CA LYS A 255 26.11 8.08 12.77
C LYS A 255 24.73 8.26 13.40
N MET A 256 24.32 9.51 13.68
CA MET A 256 22.99 9.82 14.22
C MET A 256 21.89 9.48 13.19
N SER A 257 22.04 9.90 11.93
CA SER A 257 21.12 9.52 10.85
C SER A 257 20.98 7.99 10.74
N LYS A 258 22.09 7.26 10.75
CA LYS A 258 22.08 5.78 10.70
C LYS A 258 21.39 5.16 11.92
N MET A 259 21.55 5.74 13.11
CA MET A 259 20.91 5.28 14.33
C MET A 259 19.38 5.44 14.24
N PHE A 260 18.88 6.63 13.88
CA PHE A 260 17.45 6.87 13.71
C PHE A 260 16.85 5.95 12.63
N LYS A 261 17.55 5.76 11.51
CA LYS A 261 17.15 4.83 10.46
C LYS A 261 17.04 3.39 10.99
N SER A 262 18.05 2.94 11.76
CA SER A 262 18.05 1.59 12.33
C SER A 262 16.91 1.38 13.31
N VAL A 263 16.69 2.33 14.22
CA VAL A 263 15.58 2.31 15.18
C VAL A 263 14.23 2.28 14.46
N SER A 264 14.02 3.15 13.47
CA SER A 264 12.79 3.19 12.68
C SER A 264 12.55 1.87 11.93
N SER A 265 13.58 1.30 11.30
CA SER A 265 13.47 0.01 10.61
C SER A 265 13.15 -1.13 11.57
N TRP A 266 13.73 -1.12 12.77
CA TRP A 266 13.45 -2.13 13.81
C TRP A 266 12.02 -1.99 14.33
N LEU A 267 11.57 -0.76 14.59
CA LEU A 267 10.21 -0.48 15.02
C LEU A 267 9.17 -0.92 13.97
N ILE A 268 9.40 -0.61 12.69
CA ILE A 268 8.57 -1.10 11.56
C ILE A 268 8.51 -2.64 11.59
N GLY A 269 9.64 -3.31 11.77
CA GLY A 269 9.71 -4.77 11.81
C GLY A 269 8.92 -5.37 12.98
N ILE A 270 8.98 -4.76 14.17
CA ILE A 270 8.22 -5.20 15.33
C ILE A 270 6.72 -4.97 15.14
N VAL A 271 6.32 -3.75 14.73
CA VAL A 271 4.91 -3.40 14.56
C VAL A 271 4.26 -4.34 13.54
N PHE A 272 4.89 -4.53 12.39
CA PHE A 272 4.32 -5.41 11.36
C PHE A 272 4.42 -6.89 11.73
N GLY A 273 5.49 -7.32 12.38
CA GLY A 273 5.65 -8.70 12.84
C GLY A 273 4.64 -9.06 13.93
N SER A 274 4.46 -8.22 14.93
CA SER A 274 3.48 -8.44 16.00
C SER A 274 2.05 -8.43 15.47
N TYR A 275 1.71 -7.47 14.61
CA TYR A 275 0.39 -7.40 14.00
C TYR A 275 0.14 -8.59 13.06
N GLY A 276 1.11 -9.01 12.25
CA GLY A 276 1.00 -10.20 11.40
C GLY A 276 0.76 -11.47 12.21
N THR A 277 1.45 -11.63 13.34
CA THR A 277 1.21 -12.75 14.28
C THR A 277 -0.21 -12.70 14.85
N PHE A 278 -0.70 -11.50 15.22
CA PHE A 278 -2.05 -11.29 15.72
C PHE A 278 -3.12 -11.65 14.68
N LEU A 279 -2.93 -11.22 13.42
CA LEU A 279 -3.80 -11.57 12.28
C LEU A 279 -3.85 -13.09 12.06
N THR A 280 -2.71 -13.76 12.07
CA THR A 280 -2.63 -15.21 11.82
C THR A 280 -3.33 -15.99 12.93
N ALA A 281 -3.07 -15.63 14.18
CA ALA A 281 -3.69 -16.31 15.33
C ALA A 281 -5.22 -16.15 15.34
N GLY A 282 -5.73 -14.94 15.08
CA GLY A 282 -7.17 -14.67 15.06
C GLY A 282 -7.86 -15.24 13.84
N GLY A 283 -7.26 -15.13 12.65
CA GLY A 283 -7.84 -15.66 11.41
C GLY A 283 -8.09 -17.17 11.46
N ILE A 284 -7.15 -17.94 12.00
CA ILE A 284 -7.30 -19.39 12.17
C ILE A 284 -8.42 -19.71 13.15
N SER A 285 -8.48 -19.02 14.29
CA SER A 285 -9.46 -19.31 15.35
C SER A 285 -10.89 -18.95 14.94
N GLY A 286 -11.09 -17.79 14.28
CA GLY A 286 -12.41 -17.32 13.84
C GLY A 286 -13.07 -18.25 12.82
N GLY A 287 -12.35 -18.60 11.76
CA GLY A 287 -12.91 -19.41 10.66
C GLY A 287 -13.36 -20.81 11.08
N VAL A 288 -12.63 -21.46 12.00
CA VAL A 288 -13.01 -22.81 12.48
C VAL A 288 -14.29 -22.77 13.31
N MET A 289 -14.41 -21.79 14.21
CA MET A 289 -15.58 -21.67 15.09
C MET A 289 -16.85 -21.29 14.32
N ASP A 290 -16.74 -20.40 13.33
CA ASP A 290 -17.90 -19.97 12.53
C ASP A 290 -18.44 -21.12 11.66
N ARG A 291 -17.57 -21.99 11.13
CA ARG A 291 -17.99 -23.18 10.39
C ARG A 291 -18.79 -24.15 11.27
N VAL A 292 -18.40 -24.32 12.52
CA VAL A 292 -19.16 -25.16 13.48
C VAL A 292 -20.53 -24.55 13.75
N GLY A 293 -20.61 -23.21 13.93
CA GLY A 293 -21.88 -22.50 14.14
C GLY A 293 -22.82 -22.60 12.94
N TYR A 294 -22.32 -22.41 11.73
CA TYR A 294 -23.10 -22.57 10.50
C TYR A 294 -23.71 -23.98 10.36
N ASN A 295 -22.89 -25.02 10.53
CA ASN A 295 -23.32 -26.40 10.43
C ASN A 295 -24.36 -26.76 11.54
N ALA A 296 -24.21 -26.20 12.74
CA ALA A 296 -25.18 -26.40 13.83
C ALA A 296 -26.51 -25.74 13.50
N ALA A 297 -26.52 -24.52 12.93
CA ALA A 297 -27.75 -23.84 12.51
C ALA A 297 -28.47 -24.61 11.39
N LYS A 298 -27.74 -25.09 10.38
CA LYS A 298 -28.25 -25.91 9.29
C LYS A 298 -28.87 -27.22 9.81
N PHE A 299 -28.13 -27.90 10.68
CA PHE A 299 -28.63 -29.13 11.33
C PHE A 299 -29.92 -28.87 12.13
N ALA A 300 -30.00 -27.78 12.87
CA ALA A 300 -31.21 -27.42 13.60
C ALA A 300 -32.40 -27.19 12.66
N LEU A 301 -32.21 -26.43 11.56
CA LEU A 301 -33.27 -26.20 10.56
C LEU A 301 -33.78 -27.52 9.93
N SER A 302 -32.84 -28.38 9.53
CA SER A 302 -33.20 -29.65 8.88
C SER A 302 -33.84 -30.67 9.82
N SER A 303 -33.45 -30.69 11.11
CA SER A 303 -33.87 -31.75 12.06
C SER A 303 -35.08 -31.38 12.92
N TYR A 304 -35.27 -30.10 13.24
CA TYR A 304 -36.36 -29.69 14.17
C TYR A 304 -37.63 -29.27 13.46
N VAL A 305 -37.65 -29.05 12.12
CA VAL A 305 -38.88 -28.69 11.38
C VAL A 305 -39.33 -29.88 10.55
N PRO A 306 -40.35 -30.65 11.03
CA PRO A 306 -40.87 -31.83 10.30
C PRO A 306 -41.43 -31.42 8.93
N ILE A 307 -41.16 -32.22 7.89
CA ILE A 307 -41.64 -32.10 6.50
C ILE A 307 -41.04 -30.90 5.72
N LEU A 308 -40.88 -29.73 6.34
CA LEU A 308 -40.39 -28.51 5.68
C LEU A 308 -38.92 -28.24 5.93
N GLY A 309 -38.26 -28.97 6.84
CA GLY A 309 -36.87 -28.72 7.23
C GLY A 309 -35.86 -28.82 6.09
N GLY A 310 -36.09 -29.73 5.12
CA GLY A 310 -35.29 -29.83 3.91
C GLY A 310 -35.33 -28.55 3.05
N TYR A 311 -36.54 -28.11 2.73
CA TYR A 311 -36.74 -26.89 1.91
C TYR A 311 -36.22 -25.64 2.60
N LEU A 312 -36.37 -25.54 3.94
CA LEU A 312 -35.81 -24.42 4.71
C LEU A 312 -34.26 -24.45 4.72
N SER A 313 -33.67 -25.64 4.80
CA SER A 313 -32.22 -25.82 4.70
C SER A 313 -31.72 -25.42 3.33
N ASP A 314 -32.38 -25.82 2.25
CA ASP A 314 -31.99 -25.50 0.88
C ASP A 314 -32.12 -23.98 0.60
N GLY A 315 -33.20 -23.34 1.08
CA GLY A 315 -33.37 -21.90 1.01
C GLY A 315 -32.30 -21.14 1.80
N PHE A 316 -31.93 -21.63 2.97
CA PHE A 316 -30.82 -21.06 3.77
C PHE A 316 -29.49 -21.17 3.06
N ASP A 317 -29.19 -22.30 2.42
CA ASP A 317 -27.98 -22.51 1.64
C ASP A 317 -27.90 -21.54 0.45
N LEU A 318 -29.02 -21.34 -0.26
CA LEU A 318 -29.09 -20.43 -1.41
C LEU A 318 -28.84 -18.95 -1.01
N ILE A 319 -29.46 -18.50 0.07
CA ILE A 319 -29.25 -17.16 0.62
C ILE A 319 -27.80 -17.00 1.08
N SER A 320 -27.26 -17.98 1.78
CA SER A 320 -25.88 -17.96 2.26
C SER A 320 -24.88 -17.94 1.11
N ALA A 321 -25.14 -18.72 0.04
CA ALA A 321 -24.32 -18.71 -1.17
C ALA A 321 -24.35 -17.33 -1.87
N SER A 322 -25.51 -16.70 -1.96
CA SER A 322 -25.66 -15.35 -2.54
C SER A 322 -24.88 -14.31 -1.75
N LEU A 323 -24.99 -14.31 -0.41
CA LEU A 323 -24.25 -13.40 0.47
C LEU A 323 -22.73 -13.64 0.40
N LEU A 324 -22.30 -14.90 0.25
CA LEU A 324 -20.91 -15.25 0.09
C LEU A 324 -20.32 -14.69 -1.21
N ILE A 325 -21.06 -14.78 -2.31
CA ILE A 325 -20.68 -14.21 -3.60
C ILE A 325 -20.54 -12.69 -3.48
N VAL A 326 -21.52 -12.01 -2.88
CA VAL A 326 -21.47 -10.55 -2.66
C VAL A 326 -20.29 -10.15 -1.78
N LYS A 327 -20.07 -10.87 -0.67
CA LYS A 327 -18.93 -10.62 0.23
C LYS A 327 -17.60 -10.74 -0.50
N ASN A 328 -17.42 -11.76 -1.31
CA ASN A 328 -16.20 -11.98 -2.06
C ASN A 328 -16.00 -10.90 -3.14
N ALA A 329 -17.04 -10.57 -3.91
CA ALA A 329 -17.00 -9.52 -4.92
C ALA A 329 -16.67 -8.15 -4.30
N PHE A 330 -17.31 -7.80 -3.18
CA PHE A 330 -17.01 -6.56 -2.46
C PHE A 330 -15.57 -6.56 -1.89
N GLY A 331 -15.12 -7.69 -1.35
CA GLY A 331 -13.74 -7.84 -0.86
C GLY A 331 -12.69 -7.67 -1.97
N TYR A 332 -12.91 -8.23 -3.16
CA TYR A 332 -12.04 -8.03 -4.31
C TYR A 332 -12.05 -6.57 -4.79
N THR A 333 -13.23 -5.94 -4.83
CA THR A 333 -13.37 -4.51 -5.12
C THR A 333 -12.54 -3.68 -4.14
N ALA A 334 -12.64 -3.97 -2.85
CA ALA A 334 -11.88 -3.29 -1.82
C ALA A 334 -10.36 -3.43 -2.00
N VAL A 335 -9.86 -4.59 -2.43
CA VAL A 335 -8.44 -4.79 -2.75
C VAL A 335 -7.99 -3.96 -3.95
N ILE A 336 -8.81 -3.87 -5.00
CA ILE A 336 -8.52 -3.05 -6.18
C ILE A 336 -8.43 -1.57 -5.79
N VAL A 337 -9.38 -1.09 -4.99
CA VAL A 337 -9.39 0.30 -4.49
C VAL A 337 -8.18 0.57 -3.58
N LEU A 338 -7.84 -0.33 -2.66
CA LEU A 338 -6.63 -0.22 -1.85
C LEU A 338 -5.37 -0.11 -2.72
N GLY A 339 -5.29 -0.90 -3.78
CA GLY A 339 -4.23 -0.82 -4.78
C GLY A 339 -4.16 0.58 -5.43
N ALA A 340 -5.29 1.12 -5.88
CA ALA A 340 -5.36 2.45 -6.47
C ALA A 340 -4.91 3.56 -5.51
N VAL A 341 -5.31 3.48 -4.24
CA VAL A 341 -4.91 4.44 -3.19
C VAL A 341 -3.40 4.46 -2.96
N VAL A 342 -2.73 3.30 -3.03
CA VAL A 342 -1.34 3.13 -2.57
C VAL A 342 -0.33 3.17 -3.71
N VAL A 343 -0.69 2.71 -4.91
CA VAL A 343 0.24 2.57 -6.04
C VAL A 343 0.87 3.90 -6.44
N PHE A 344 0.08 4.95 -6.65
CA PHE A 344 0.62 6.24 -7.10
C PHE A 344 1.55 6.90 -6.09
N PRO A 345 1.22 6.98 -4.78
CA PRO A 345 2.16 7.49 -3.79
C PRO A 345 3.47 6.69 -3.72
N LEU A 346 3.40 5.37 -3.84
CA LEU A 346 4.61 4.53 -3.91
C LEU A 346 5.45 4.84 -5.15
N LEU A 347 4.82 4.95 -6.32
CA LEU A 347 5.50 5.31 -7.56
C LEU A 347 6.17 6.69 -7.46
N ARG A 348 5.50 7.67 -6.83
CA ARG A 348 6.05 9.00 -6.59
C ARG A 348 7.30 8.96 -5.69
N ILE A 349 7.28 8.17 -4.61
CA ILE A 349 8.44 7.98 -3.73
C ILE A 349 9.58 7.30 -4.49
N VAL A 350 9.30 6.27 -5.30
CA VAL A 350 10.29 5.56 -6.11
C VAL A 350 10.91 6.48 -7.16
N ALA A 351 10.10 7.28 -7.86
CA ALA A 351 10.57 8.26 -8.84
C ALA A 351 11.49 9.30 -8.17
N PHE A 352 11.13 9.78 -6.98
CA PHE A 352 11.98 10.68 -6.19
C PHE A 352 13.32 10.04 -5.82
N ILE A 353 13.32 8.81 -5.29
CA ILE A 353 14.56 8.08 -4.94
C ILE A 353 15.46 7.92 -6.17
N PHE A 354 14.87 7.53 -7.31
CA PHE A 354 15.61 7.37 -8.55
C PHE A 354 16.21 8.70 -9.02
N SER A 355 15.42 9.77 -8.99
CA SER A 355 15.83 11.11 -9.34
C SER A 355 17.00 11.60 -8.49
N VAL A 356 16.90 11.49 -7.16
CA VAL A 356 17.96 11.92 -6.24
C VAL A 356 19.23 11.06 -6.41
N ARG A 357 19.09 9.74 -6.65
CA ARG A 357 20.24 8.87 -6.94
C ARG A 357 20.93 9.23 -8.26
N LEU A 358 20.16 9.60 -9.28
CA LEU A 358 20.71 10.07 -10.55
C LEU A 358 21.51 11.35 -10.35
N CYS A 359 20.98 12.33 -9.59
CA CYS A 359 21.72 13.53 -9.20
C CYS A 359 23.01 13.20 -8.45
N SER A 360 22.94 12.28 -7.49
CA SER A 360 24.14 11.84 -6.74
C SER A 360 25.21 11.28 -7.67
N ALA A 361 24.82 10.42 -8.61
CA ALA A 361 25.74 9.80 -9.57
C ALA A 361 26.38 10.81 -10.54
N ILE A 362 25.66 11.89 -10.90
CA ILE A 362 26.18 12.96 -11.77
C ILE A 362 27.04 13.93 -10.96
N ALA A 363 26.70 14.23 -9.71
CA ALA A 363 27.47 15.14 -8.85
C ALA A 363 28.83 14.57 -8.44
N GLU A 364 28.98 13.24 -8.37
CA GLU A 364 30.23 12.57 -8.00
C GLU A 364 31.38 12.89 -8.96
N PRO A 365 31.29 12.67 -10.29
CA PRO A 365 32.36 13.01 -11.24
C PRO A 365 32.62 14.53 -11.38
N MET A 366 31.67 15.38 -10.96
CA MET A 366 31.83 16.83 -10.89
C MET A 366 32.74 17.28 -9.72
N GLY A 367 33.22 16.34 -8.90
CA GLY A 367 34.09 16.60 -7.75
C GLY A 367 33.37 17.07 -6.50
N ASP A 368 32.04 16.97 -6.45
CA ASP A 368 31.24 17.34 -5.26
C ASP A 368 30.85 16.12 -4.42
N GLU A 369 31.85 15.46 -3.85
CA GLU A 369 31.67 14.27 -3.02
C GLU A 369 30.70 14.50 -1.84
N ARG A 370 30.69 15.72 -1.25
CA ARG A 370 29.80 16.02 -0.11
C ARG A 370 28.33 16.07 -0.52
N VAL A 371 28.04 16.70 -1.67
CA VAL A 371 26.68 16.74 -2.23
C VAL A 371 26.25 15.35 -2.66
N SER A 372 27.10 14.61 -3.35
CA SER A 372 26.82 13.22 -3.75
C SER A 372 26.49 12.33 -2.55
N ASN A 373 27.31 12.37 -1.49
CA ASN A 373 27.10 11.60 -0.26
C ASN A 373 25.78 12.00 0.47
N MET A 374 25.46 13.30 0.50
CA MET A 374 24.20 13.79 1.06
C MET A 374 23.00 13.26 0.27
N LEU A 375 22.99 13.42 -1.04
CA LEU A 375 21.92 12.97 -1.93
C LEU A 375 21.70 11.46 -1.80
N SER A 376 22.79 10.68 -1.87
CA SER A 376 22.73 9.22 -1.68
C SER A 376 22.14 8.84 -0.32
N SER A 377 22.56 9.53 0.76
CA SER A 377 22.07 9.27 2.11
C SER A 377 20.57 9.59 2.25
N VAL A 378 20.10 10.68 1.63
CA VAL A 378 18.66 11.04 1.62
C VAL A 378 17.85 10.01 0.84
N ALA A 379 18.31 9.61 -0.35
CA ALA A 379 17.67 8.57 -1.14
C ALA A 379 17.57 7.23 -0.38
N ASP A 380 18.62 6.85 0.35
CA ASP A 380 18.64 5.63 1.18
C ASP A 380 17.66 5.71 2.35
N ASN A 381 17.45 6.89 2.93
CA ASN A 381 16.49 7.07 4.02
C ASN A 381 15.04 7.00 3.52
N CYS A 382 14.74 7.42 2.28
CA CYS A 382 13.40 7.32 1.70
C CYS A 382 12.88 5.87 1.60
N GLY A 383 13.76 4.87 1.66
CA GLY A 383 13.35 3.47 1.80
C GLY A 383 12.49 3.17 3.04
N LEU A 384 12.59 3.99 4.11
CA LEU A 384 11.71 3.89 5.28
C LEU A 384 10.26 4.22 4.94
N LEU A 385 10.03 5.25 4.11
CA LEU A 385 8.67 5.64 3.68
C LEU A 385 8.01 4.55 2.83
N ILE A 386 8.77 3.96 1.89
CA ILE A 386 8.29 2.81 1.10
C ILE A 386 7.92 1.65 2.02
N SER A 387 8.81 1.31 2.97
CA SER A 387 8.57 0.19 3.89
C SER A 387 7.36 0.44 4.80
N ALA A 388 7.16 1.66 5.26
CA ALA A 388 6.02 2.03 6.10
C ALA A 388 4.71 1.97 5.31
N LEU A 389 4.65 2.61 4.14
CA LEU A 389 3.43 2.70 3.33
C LEU A 389 3.03 1.33 2.74
N ALA A 390 3.99 0.63 2.12
CA ALA A 390 3.75 -0.71 1.59
C ALA A 390 3.40 -1.72 2.69
N GLY A 391 3.99 -1.59 3.87
CA GLY A 391 3.68 -2.44 5.02
C GLY A 391 2.25 -2.25 5.53
N VAL A 392 1.77 -1.00 5.65
CA VAL A 392 0.38 -0.72 6.03
C VAL A 392 -0.58 -1.29 5.00
N ALA A 393 -0.36 -0.99 3.71
CA ALA A 393 -1.19 -1.51 2.64
C ALA A 393 -1.25 -3.06 2.64
N PHE A 394 -0.11 -3.70 2.87
CA PHE A 394 -0.03 -5.15 2.97
C PHE A 394 -0.82 -5.72 4.15
N MET A 395 -0.80 -5.04 5.31
CA MET A 395 -1.58 -5.44 6.48
C MET A 395 -3.09 -5.35 6.21
N PHE A 396 -3.55 -4.26 5.59
CA PHE A 396 -4.96 -4.14 5.18
C PHE A 396 -5.35 -5.18 4.13
N PHE A 397 -4.46 -5.43 3.16
CA PHE A 397 -4.67 -6.49 2.17
C PHE A 397 -4.87 -7.86 2.82
N ILE A 398 -3.97 -8.26 3.75
CA ILE A 398 -4.10 -9.53 4.47
C ILE A 398 -5.42 -9.57 5.26
N LEU A 399 -5.77 -8.49 5.94
CA LEU A 399 -6.99 -8.44 6.74
C LEU A 399 -8.24 -8.61 5.87
N ILE A 400 -8.32 -7.92 4.73
CA ILE A 400 -9.42 -8.10 3.77
C ILE A 400 -9.46 -9.55 3.25
N MET A 401 -8.31 -10.10 2.86
CA MET A 401 -8.23 -11.47 2.36
C MET A 401 -8.61 -12.52 3.42
N LEU A 402 -8.28 -12.28 4.68
CA LEU A 402 -8.73 -13.15 5.77
C LEU A 402 -10.25 -13.10 5.93
N ILE A 403 -10.87 -11.92 5.89
CA ILE A 403 -12.33 -11.76 5.99
C ILE A 403 -13.02 -12.41 4.78
N VAL A 404 -12.49 -12.24 3.58
CA VAL A 404 -12.99 -12.89 2.36
C VAL A 404 -12.86 -14.41 2.46
N GLY A 405 -11.75 -14.92 3.01
CA GLY A 405 -11.49 -16.35 3.17
C GLY A 405 -12.31 -17.04 4.24
N VAL A 406 -12.89 -16.32 5.20
CA VAL A 406 -13.84 -16.90 6.19
C VAL A 406 -15.09 -17.36 5.47
N VAL A 407 -15.56 -18.58 5.79
CA VAL A 407 -16.72 -19.23 5.18
C VAL A 407 -16.54 -19.70 3.73
N SER A 408 -15.39 -19.40 3.06
CA SER A 408 -15.13 -19.88 1.68
C SER A 408 -14.86 -21.40 1.56
N PHE A 409 -14.93 -22.14 2.64
CA PHE A 409 -14.72 -23.61 2.69
C PHE A 409 -16.02 -24.40 2.89
N VAL A 410 -17.13 -23.92 2.34
CA VAL A 410 -18.41 -24.64 2.30
C VAL A 410 -18.47 -25.54 1.08
#